data_2f1fdaebca6797ff4c3c481134696624
#
_entry.id   2f1fdaebca6797ff4c3c481134696624
#
_cell.length_a   1.000
_cell.length_b   1.000
_cell.length_c   1.000
_cell.angle_alpha   90.00
_cell.angle_beta   90.00
_cell.angle_gamma   90.00
#
_symmetry.space_group_name_H-M   'P 1'
#
loop_
_entity.id
_entity.type
_entity.pdbx_description
1 polymer ?
#
loop_
_entity_poly.entity_id
_entity_poly.type
_entity_poly.pdbx_seq_one_letter_code
_entity_poly.pdbx_strand_id
1 'polypeptide(L)'
;MLGIILARSKFADETLGSLVIALQSVPSIVWLPIALIIFQGGGTAIIFIIVLGGTWSMTMNMRMGLKNVQPLLIRAARTMGYKGSELVWKVMIPASIPSALTGARLAWAFGWRALMAGELLGTGGLGRTLMDAKDFYNMDLVISIIIIIAITGLIIEYLVFNKIEKRVLARWGYAK
;
A
#
# COMPACT_ATOMS: atom_id res chain seq x y z
N MET A 1 4.37 10.93 -4.03
CA MET A 1 4.74 12.35 -3.79
C MET A 1 4.92 12.64 -2.30
N LEU A 2 3.93 12.38 -1.43
CA LEU A 2 4.05 12.64 0.02
C LEU A 2 5.32 12.04 0.65
N GLY A 3 5.64 10.76 0.41
CA GLY A 3 6.84 10.12 0.95
C GLY A 3 8.17 10.79 0.54
N ILE A 4 8.22 11.41 -0.63
CA ILE A 4 9.40 12.17 -1.09
C ILE A 4 9.54 13.48 -0.31
N ILE A 5 8.42 14.18 -0.07
CA ILE A 5 8.39 15.42 0.72
C ILE A 5 8.85 15.14 2.16
N LEU A 6 8.33 14.07 2.78
CA LEU A 6 8.71 13.64 4.12
C LEU A 6 10.20 13.29 4.21
N ALA A 7 10.76 12.61 3.21
CA ALA A 7 12.16 12.23 3.23
C ALA A 7 13.13 13.43 3.05
N ARG A 8 12.66 14.53 2.44
CA ARG A 8 13.49 15.68 2.08
C ARG A 8 13.53 16.78 3.14
N SER A 9 12.45 16.98 3.88
CA SER A 9 12.33 18.06 4.88
C SER A 9 12.21 17.47 6.27
N LYS A 10 13.14 17.81 7.16
CA LYS A 10 13.13 17.38 8.57
C LYS A 10 11.86 17.86 9.28
N PHE A 11 11.47 19.11 9.03
CA PHE A 11 10.23 19.68 9.58
C PHE A 11 8.98 18.93 9.08
N ALA A 12 8.88 18.68 7.77
CA ALA A 12 7.78 17.90 7.22
C ALA A 12 7.77 16.46 7.77
N ASP A 13 8.94 15.88 8.00
CA ASP A 13 9.08 14.53 8.55
C ASP A 13 8.60 14.44 10.00
N GLU A 14 8.96 15.42 10.82
CA GLU A 14 8.57 15.46 12.24
C GLU A 14 7.08 15.80 12.43
N THR A 15 6.52 16.64 11.58
CA THR A 15 5.10 17.06 11.68
C THR A 15 4.17 16.16 10.88
N LEU A 16 4.26 16.17 9.55
CA LEU A 16 3.39 15.39 8.69
C LEU A 16 3.69 13.89 8.79
N GLY A 17 4.96 13.51 9.02
CA GLY A 17 5.32 12.11 9.23
C GLY A 17 4.65 11.53 10.47
N SER A 18 4.63 12.26 11.57
CA SER A 18 3.93 11.85 12.79
C SER A 18 2.42 11.79 12.59
N LEU A 19 1.85 12.74 11.85
CA LEU A 19 0.43 12.73 11.49
C LEU A 19 0.06 11.51 10.64
N VAL A 20 0.87 11.18 9.64
CA VAL A 20 0.66 9.99 8.80
C VAL A 20 0.72 8.72 9.65
N ILE A 21 1.67 8.60 10.59
CA ILE A 21 1.76 7.46 11.51
C ILE A 21 0.50 7.38 12.38
N ALA A 22 0.05 8.49 12.94
CA ALA A 22 -1.16 8.53 13.75
C ALA A 22 -2.41 8.12 12.95
N LEU A 23 -2.56 8.63 11.72
CA LEU A 23 -3.66 8.25 10.83
C LEU A 23 -3.59 6.79 10.36
N GLN A 24 -2.39 6.26 10.15
CA GLN A 24 -2.17 4.85 9.79
C GLN A 24 -2.47 3.91 10.94
N SER A 25 -2.36 4.34 12.20
CA SER A 25 -2.70 3.53 13.37
C SER A 25 -4.19 3.22 13.45
N VAL A 26 -5.04 4.04 12.83
CA VAL A 26 -6.48 3.81 12.71
C VAL A 26 -6.73 2.87 11.53
N PRO A 27 -7.32 1.68 11.74
CA PRO A 27 -7.67 0.77 10.63
C PRO A 27 -8.53 1.49 9.59
N SER A 28 -8.20 1.34 8.31
CA SER A 28 -8.90 2.05 7.23
C SER A 28 -10.41 1.81 7.20
N ILE A 29 -10.87 0.63 7.63
CA ILE A 29 -12.29 0.29 7.71
C ILE A 29 -13.08 1.18 8.70
N VAL A 30 -12.43 1.72 9.73
CA VAL A 30 -13.07 2.61 10.72
C VAL A 30 -13.53 3.93 10.08
N TRP A 31 -12.94 4.30 8.94
CA TRP A 31 -13.35 5.47 8.15
C TRP A 31 -14.58 5.23 7.29
N LEU A 32 -15.07 3.97 7.20
CA LEU A 32 -16.20 3.62 6.32
C LEU A 32 -17.50 4.38 6.64
N PRO A 33 -17.93 4.55 7.90
CA PRO A 33 -19.15 5.32 8.20
C PRO A 33 -19.07 6.77 7.71
N ILE A 34 -17.91 7.41 7.89
CA ILE A 34 -17.67 8.79 7.42
C ILE A 34 -17.68 8.81 5.89
N ALA A 35 -17.02 7.85 5.26
CA ALA A 35 -16.99 7.74 3.80
C ALA A 35 -18.40 7.53 3.21
N LEU A 36 -19.24 6.71 3.83
CA LEU A 36 -20.63 6.49 3.40
C LEU A 36 -21.45 7.77 3.46
N ILE A 37 -21.26 8.61 4.49
CA ILE A 37 -21.97 9.90 4.62
C ILE A 37 -21.50 10.86 3.52
N ILE A 38 -20.19 10.95 3.28
CA ILE A 38 -19.61 11.90 2.31
C ILE A 38 -19.97 11.51 0.87
N PHE A 39 -19.83 10.24 0.52
CA PHE A 39 -19.94 9.78 -0.87
C PHE A 39 -21.35 9.26 -1.22
N GLN A 40 -22.24 9.11 -0.24
CA GLN A 40 -23.63 8.64 -0.43
C GLN A 40 -23.76 7.36 -1.26
N GLY A 41 -22.69 6.57 -1.37
CA GLY A 41 -22.63 5.34 -2.16
C GLY A 41 -21.61 4.35 -1.63
N GLY A 42 -22.05 3.10 -1.40
CA GLY A 42 -21.20 2.07 -0.81
C GLY A 42 -19.93 1.77 -1.61
N GLY A 43 -20.04 1.67 -2.93
CA GLY A 43 -18.89 1.38 -3.80
C GLY A 43 -17.81 2.46 -3.74
N THR A 44 -18.20 3.73 -3.82
CA THR A 44 -17.25 4.86 -3.73
C THR A 44 -16.61 4.96 -2.36
N ALA A 45 -17.39 4.72 -1.29
CA ALA A 45 -16.87 4.69 0.08
C ALA A 45 -15.82 3.58 0.27
N ILE A 46 -16.06 2.40 -0.28
CA ILE A 46 -15.11 1.28 -0.24
C ILE A 46 -13.81 1.65 -1.00
N ILE A 47 -13.92 2.22 -2.20
CA ILE A 47 -12.75 2.69 -2.95
C ILE A 47 -11.96 3.72 -2.14
N PHE A 48 -12.64 4.65 -1.48
CA PHE A 48 -11.98 5.65 -0.64
C PHE A 48 -11.15 5.03 0.48
N ILE A 49 -11.70 4.09 1.25
CA ILE A 49 -10.94 3.44 2.35
C ILE A 49 -9.77 2.60 1.85
N ILE A 50 -9.90 1.98 0.66
CA ILE A 50 -8.81 1.24 0.01
C ILE A 50 -7.67 2.20 -0.36
N VAL A 51 -8.00 3.30 -1.03
CA VAL A 51 -7.02 4.32 -1.46
C VAL A 51 -6.36 4.97 -0.24
N LEU A 52 -7.13 5.28 0.80
CA LEU A 52 -6.61 5.86 2.04
C LEU A 52 -5.55 4.95 2.68
N GLY A 53 -5.88 3.68 2.93
CA GLY A 53 -4.96 2.71 3.53
C GLY A 53 -3.73 2.44 2.67
N GLY A 54 -3.92 2.31 1.36
CA GLY A 54 -2.84 2.13 0.38
C GLY A 54 -1.89 3.34 0.33
N THR A 55 -2.44 4.55 0.39
CA THR A 55 -1.66 5.79 0.37
C THR A 55 -0.73 5.90 1.58
N TRP A 56 -1.22 5.58 2.78
CA TRP A 56 -0.38 5.59 3.99
C TRP A 56 0.77 4.60 3.90
N SER A 57 0.48 3.35 3.51
CA SER A 57 1.50 2.30 3.35
C SER A 57 2.55 2.69 2.34
N MET A 58 2.15 3.18 1.17
CA MET A 58 3.07 3.61 0.12
C MET A 58 3.91 4.81 0.55
N THR A 59 3.32 5.78 1.25
CA THR A 59 4.01 6.97 1.75
C THR A 59 5.12 6.60 2.70
N MET A 60 4.84 5.73 3.68
CA MET A 60 5.83 5.34 4.68
C MET A 60 6.96 4.49 4.11
N ASN A 61 6.64 3.55 3.22
CA ASN A 61 7.68 2.74 2.59
C ASN A 61 8.56 3.58 1.65
N MET A 62 7.99 4.52 0.91
CA MET A 62 8.77 5.45 0.09
C MET A 62 9.67 6.37 0.93
N ARG A 63 9.14 6.90 2.04
CA ARG A 63 9.91 7.67 3.01
C ARG A 63 11.10 6.87 3.55
N MET A 64 10.85 5.65 4.01
CA MET A 64 11.90 4.75 4.51
C MET A 64 12.92 4.41 3.42
N GLY A 65 12.47 4.09 2.22
CA GLY A 65 13.33 3.78 1.10
C GLY A 65 14.28 4.92 0.75
N LEU A 66 13.78 6.15 0.70
CA LEU A 66 14.62 7.32 0.42
C LEU A 66 15.62 7.64 1.54
N LYS A 67 15.23 7.45 2.81
CA LYS A 67 16.12 7.64 3.96
C LYS A 67 17.22 6.58 4.04
N ASN A 68 16.93 5.37 3.58
CA ASN A 68 17.84 4.23 3.63
C ASN A 68 18.73 4.09 2.37
N VAL A 69 18.68 5.04 1.43
CA VAL A 69 19.62 5.06 0.31
C VAL A 69 21.07 5.13 0.83
N GLN A 70 21.92 4.23 0.34
CA GLN A 70 23.29 4.11 0.81
C GLN A 70 24.03 5.45 0.74
N PRO A 71 24.66 5.92 1.83
CA PRO A 71 25.36 7.21 1.85
C PRO A 71 26.50 7.28 0.81
N LEU A 72 27.13 6.13 0.51
CA LEU A 72 28.18 6.03 -0.51
C LEU A 72 27.63 6.40 -1.90
N LEU A 73 26.45 5.91 -2.26
CA LEU A 73 25.79 6.22 -3.53
C LEU A 73 25.48 7.73 -3.64
N ILE A 74 25.01 8.33 -2.55
CA ILE A 74 24.73 9.76 -2.50
C ILE A 74 26.03 10.58 -2.65
N ARG A 75 27.12 10.17 -2.01
CA ARG A 75 28.44 10.84 -2.11
C ARG A 75 28.97 10.73 -3.53
N ALA A 76 28.98 9.53 -4.12
CA ALA A 76 29.41 9.32 -5.51
C ALA A 76 28.60 10.16 -6.50
N ALA A 77 27.29 10.23 -6.35
CA ALA A 77 26.45 11.06 -7.20
C ALA A 77 26.78 12.57 -7.06
N ARG A 78 27.09 13.02 -5.85
CA ARG A 78 27.51 14.42 -5.61
C ARG A 78 28.83 14.76 -6.26
N THR A 79 29.83 13.84 -6.25
CA THR A 79 31.11 14.03 -6.97
C THR A 79 30.90 14.07 -8.48
N MET A 80 29.89 13.39 -9.01
CA MET A 80 29.49 13.46 -10.42
C MET A 80 28.65 14.72 -10.77
N GLY A 81 28.44 15.64 -9.81
CA GLY A 81 27.77 16.91 -10.03
C GLY A 81 26.28 16.94 -9.74
N TYR A 82 25.64 15.81 -9.41
CA TYR A 82 24.21 15.77 -9.07
C TYR A 82 23.92 16.46 -7.74
N LYS A 83 23.05 17.47 -7.75
CA LYS A 83 22.65 18.26 -6.57
C LYS A 83 21.15 18.50 -6.52
N GLY A 84 20.64 18.84 -5.34
CA GLY A 84 19.25 19.27 -5.16
C GLY A 84 18.20 18.28 -5.68
N SER A 85 17.34 18.73 -6.57
CA SER A 85 16.26 17.91 -7.15
C SER A 85 16.79 16.83 -8.10
N GLU A 86 17.85 17.09 -8.85
CA GLU A 86 18.46 16.07 -9.73
C GLU A 86 18.96 14.85 -8.96
N LEU A 87 19.60 15.05 -7.82
CA LEU A 87 20.04 13.96 -6.95
C LEU A 87 18.85 13.11 -6.50
N VAL A 88 17.72 13.74 -6.15
CA VAL A 88 16.53 13.01 -5.73
C VAL A 88 15.93 12.21 -6.88
N TRP A 89 15.69 12.85 -8.02
CA TRP A 89 14.98 12.20 -9.13
C TRP A 89 15.85 11.18 -9.88
N LYS A 90 17.12 11.47 -10.09
CA LYS A 90 18.02 10.62 -10.91
C LYS A 90 18.75 9.54 -10.09
N VAL A 91 18.87 9.72 -8.77
CA VAL A 91 19.63 8.79 -7.94
C VAL A 91 18.80 8.20 -6.80
N MET A 92 18.21 9.03 -5.93
CA MET A 92 17.56 8.54 -4.72
C MET A 92 16.25 7.80 -5.01
N ILE A 93 15.39 8.32 -5.89
CA ILE A 93 14.12 7.65 -6.26
C ILE A 93 14.38 6.30 -6.94
N PRO A 94 15.24 6.22 -7.98
CA PRO A 94 15.61 4.92 -8.52
C PRO A 94 16.18 3.97 -7.47
N ALA A 95 17.07 4.40 -6.60
CA ALA A 95 17.64 3.57 -5.54
C ALA A 95 16.60 3.10 -4.50
N SER A 96 15.47 3.81 -4.36
CA SER A 96 14.38 3.45 -3.44
C SER A 96 13.29 2.57 -4.08
N ILE A 97 13.39 2.21 -5.35
CA ILE A 97 12.41 1.36 -6.05
C ILE A 97 12.11 0.04 -5.30
N PRO A 98 13.08 -0.69 -4.74
CA PRO A 98 12.78 -1.89 -3.96
C PRO A 98 11.85 -1.62 -2.79
N SER A 99 12.07 -0.51 -2.05
CA SER A 99 11.21 -0.11 -0.94
C SER A 99 9.84 0.37 -1.41
N ALA A 100 9.76 1.04 -2.55
CA ALA A 100 8.50 1.43 -3.18
C ALA A 100 7.68 0.19 -3.56
N LEU A 101 8.31 -0.87 -4.06
CA LEU A 101 7.66 -2.13 -4.39
C LEU A 101 7.11 -2.83 -3.13
N THR A 102 7.88 -2.84 -2.04
CA THR A 102 7.38 -3.32 -0.73
C THR A 102 6.17 -2.51 -0.28
N GLY A 103 6.21 -1.19 -0.44
CA GLY A 103 5.08 -0.30 -0.15
C GLY A 103 3.83 -0.62 -0.99
N ALA A 104 4.00 -0.88 -2.27
CA ALA A 104 2.91 -1.27 -3.17
C ALA A 104 2.30 -2.63 -2.79
N ARG A 105 3.13 -3.60 -2.41
CA ARG A 105 2.71 -4.92 -1.91
C ARG A 105 1.87 -4.80 -0.63
N LEU A 106 2.32 -4.00 0.32
CA LEU A 106 1.58 -3.73 1.54
C LEU A 106 0.28 -2.95 1.27
N ALA A 107 0.32 -1.98 0.36
CA ALA A 107 -0.88 -1.24 -0.06
C ALA A 107 -1.94 -2.19 -0.65
N TRP A 108 -1.52 -3.15 -1.49
CA TRP A 108 -2.38 -4.22 -1.99
C TRP A 108 -2.96 -5.06 -0.85
N ALA A 109 -2.11 -5.56 0.05
CA ALA A 109 -2.54 -6.43 1.15
C ALA A 109 -3.54 -5.74 2.09
N PHE A 110 -3.35 -4.47 2.39
CA PHE A 110 -4.31 -3.67 3.18
C PHE A 110 -5.57 -3.36 2.37
N GLY A 111 -5.43 -3.01 1.09
CA GLY A 111 -6.54 -2.73 0.20
C GLY A 111 -7.46 -3.93 0.01
N TRP A 112 -6.89 -5.12 -0.17
CA TRP A 112 -7.64 -6.37 -0.27
C TRP A 112 -8.48 -6.65 0.98
N ARG A 113 -7.90 -6.48 2.17
CA ARG A 113 -8.63 -6.64 3.44
C ARG A 113 -9.72 -5.58 3.62
N ALA A 114 -9.43 -4.33 3.25
CA ALA A 114 -10.38 -3.24 3.32
C ALA A 114 -11.55 -3.45 2.35
N LEU A 115 -11.29 -3.98 1.14
CA LEU A 115 -12.31 -4.37 0.17
C LEU A 115 -13.24 -5.41 0.78
N MET A 116 -12.69 -6.52 1.26
CA MET A 116 -13.49 -7.60 1.86
C MET A 116 -14.32 -7.10 3.04
N ALA A 117 -13.71 -6.31 3.95
CA ALA A 117 -14.42 -5.73 5.09
C ALA A 117 -15.53 -4.75 4.65
N GLY A 118 -15.28 -3.94 3.61
CA GLY A 118 -16.29 -3.05 3.03
C GLY A 118 -17.45 -3.79 2.38
N GLU A 119 -17.17 -4.90 1.68
CA GLU A 119 -18.19 -5.75 1.06
C GLU A 119 -19.06 -6.49 2.08
N LEU A 120 -18.52 -6.84 3.26
CA LEU A 120 -19.31 -7.42 4.34
C LEU A 120 -20.45 -6.51 4.79
N LEU A 121 -20.22 -5.20 4.75
CA LEU A 121 -21.18 -4.17 5.14
C LEU A 121 -21.95 -3.58 3.94
N GLY A 122 -21.50 -3.88 2.73
CA GLY A 122 -22.02 -3.36 1.47
C GLY A 122 -23.17 -4.19 0.88
N THR A 123 -23.49 -3.90 -0.37
CA THR A 123 -24.62 -4.52 -1.11
C THR A 123 -24.18 -5.51 -2.18
N GLY A 124 -22.89 -5.85 -2.28
CA GLY A 124 -22.40 -6.77 -3.31
C GLY A 124 -20.97 -7.25 -3.04
N GLY A 125 -20.49 -8.18 -3.88
CA GLY A 125 -19.16 -8.78 -3.82
C GLY A 125 -19.10 -10.06 -3.00
N LEU A 126 -17.89 -10.65 -2.93
CA LEU A 126 -17.65 -11.90 -2.21
C LEU A 126 -17.89 -11.76 -0.69
N GLY A 127 -17.55 -10.58 -0.12
CA GLY A 127 -17.81 -10.30 1.28
C GLY A 127 -19.28 -10.30 1.61
N ARG A 128 -20.14 -9.72 0.77
CA ARG A 128 -21.60 -9.75 0.96
C ARG A 128 -22.14 -11.15 0.83
N THR A 129 -21.74 -11.90 -0.19
CA THR A 129 -22.16 -13.30 -0.38
C THR A 129 -21.78 -14.17 0.81
N LEU A 130 -20.60 -13.93 1.41
CA LEU A 130 -20.16 -14.61 2.64
C LEU A 130 -21.09 -14.29 3.81
N MET A 131 -21.50 -13.02 3.96
CA MET A 131 -22.42 -12.61 5.02
C MET A 131 -23.80 -13.24 4.84
N ASP A 132 -24.32 -13.24 3.62
CA ASP A 132 -25.59 -13.87 3.30
C ASP A 132 -25.54 -15.39 3.57
N ALA A 133 -24.47 -16.08 3.16
CA ALA A 133 -24.27 -17.49 3.44
C ALA A 133 -24.26 -17.80 4.94
N LYS A 134 -23.59 -16.96 5.72
CA LYS A 134 -23.60 -17.04 7.20
C LYS A 134 -25.02 -16.87 7.76
N ASP A 135 -25.78 -15.89 7.27
CA ASP A 135 -27.11 -15.59 7.76
C ASP A 135 -28.12 -16.73 7.43
N PHE A 136 -27.90 -17.45 6.34
CA PHE A 136 -28.61 -18.66 5.97
C PHE A 136 -28.05 -19.95 6.61
N TYR A 137 -27.06 -19.85 7.52
CA TYR A 137 -26.38 -21.00 8.16
C TYR A 137 -25.77 -22.01 7.18
N ASN A 138 -25.43 -21.57 5.94
CA ASN A 138 -24.81 -22.40 4.92
C ASN A 138 -23.29 -22.40 5.09
N MET A 139 -22.78 -23.24 6.00
CA MET A 139 -21.35 -23.31 6.33
C MET A 139 -20.50 -23.80 5.17
N ASP A 140 -21.01 -24.66 4.30
CA ASP A 140 -20.28 -25.16 3.12
C ASP A 140 -19.99 -24.01 2.16
N LEU A 141 -20.95 -23.13 1.95
CA LEU A 141 -20.79 -21.93 1.12
C LEU A 141 -19.84 -20.92 1.76
N VAL A 142 -19.94 -20.71 3.08
CA VAL A 142 -19.02 -19.83 3.83
C VAL A 142 -17.57 -20.29 3.63
N ILE A 143 -17.27 -21.58 3.83
CA ILE A 143 -15.93 -22.14 3.68
C ILE A 143 -15.47 -22.01 2.23
N SER A 144 -16.34 -22.31 1.27
CA SER A 144 -16.04 -22.19 -0.15
C SER A 144 -15.63 -20.76 -0.55
N ILE A 145 -16.36 -19.76 -0.06
CA ILE A 145 -16.03 -18.33 -0.33
C ILE A 145 -14.72 -17.94 0.31
N ILE A 146 -14.43 -18.36 1.55
CA ILE A 146 -13.15 -18.10 2.22
C ILE A 146 -12.00 -18.67 1.39
N ILE A 147 -12.14 -19.89 0.86
CA ILE A 147 -11.12 -20.51 0.01
C ILE A 147 -10.92 -19.70 -1.28
N ILE A 148 -12.01 -19.25 -1.92
CA ILE A 148 -11.93 -18.43 -3.14
C ILE A 148 -11.20 -17.10 -2.85
N ILE A 149 -11.53 -16.43 -1.74
CA ILE A 149 -10.87 -15.18 -1.32
C ILE A 149 -9.37 -15.42 -1.10
N ALA A 150 -9.01 -16.51 -0.42
CA ALA A 150 -7.62 -16.85 -0.15
C ALA A 150 -6.85 -17.17 -1.44
N ILE A 151 -7.42 -17.97 -2.33
CA ILE A 151 -6.81 -18.31 -3.62
C ILE A 151 -6.61 -17.06 -4.47
N THR A 152 -7.60 -16.18 -4.55
CA THR A 152 -7.51 -14.93 -5.32
C THR A 152 -6.39 -14.04 -4.78
N GLY A 153 -6.29 -13.87 -3.46
CA GLY A 153 -5.21 -13.12 -2.83
C GLY A 153 -3.83 -13.72 -3.12
N LEU A 154 -3.70 -15.05 -3.03
CA LEU A 154 -2.46 -15.76 -3.35
C LEU A 154 -2.05 -15.63 -4.83
N ILE A 155 -3.01 -15.75 -5.75
CA ILE A 155 -2.75 -15.60 -7.19
C ILE A 155 -2.11 -14.24 -7.47
N ILE A 156 -2.69 -13.16 -6.95
CA ILE A 156 -2.15 -11.81 -7.18
C ILE A 156 -0.79 -11.64 -6.51
N GLU A 157 -0.63 -12.15 -5.29
CA GLU A 157 0.65 -12.10 -4.58
C GLU A 157 1.77 -12.79 -5.37
N TYR A 158 1.54 -14.02 -5.86
CA TYR A 158 2.56 -14.80 -6.55
C TYR A 158 2.75 -14.41 -8.01
N LEU A 159 1.67 -14.14 -8.74
CA LEU A 159 1.77 -13.88 -10.19
C LEU A 159 2.13 -12.43 -10.51
N VAL A 160 1.71 -11.48 -9.65
CA VAL A 160 1.97 -10.06 -9.88
C VAL A 160 3.19 -9.62 -9.07
N PHE A 161 3.08 -9.60 -7.73
CA PHE A 161 4.11 -9.01 -6.88
C PHE A 161 5.44 -9.77 -6.91
N ASN A 162 5.46 -11.08 -6.77
CA ASN A 162 6.70 -11.86 -6.83
C ASN A 162 7.38 -11.75 -8.20
N LYS A 163 6.61 -11.69 -9.28
CA LYS A 163 7.18 -11.59 -10.63
C LYS A 163 7.78 -10.20 -10.88
N ILE A 164 7.13 -9.14 -10.39
CA ILE A 164 7.64 -7.77 -10.47
C ILE A 164 8.88 -7.64 -9.59
N GLU A 165 8.82 -8.14 -8.35
CA GLU A 165 9.92 -8.08 -7.40
C GLU A 165 11.19 -8.74 -7.94
N LYS A 166 11.08 -9.98 -8.46
CA LYS A 166 12.22 -10.67 -9.10
C LYS A 166 12.82 -9.86 -10.24
N ARG A 167 12.00 -9.24 -11.10
CA ARG A 167 12.49 -8.40 -12.20
C ARG A 167 13.18 -7.12 -11.72
N VAL A 168 12.63 -6.50 -10.68
CA VAL A 168 13.21 -5.28 -10.10
C VAL A 168 14.54 -5.62 -9.43
N LEU A 169 14.58 -6.61 -8.54
CA LEU A 169 15.78 -7.01 -7.82
C LEU A 169 16.90 -7.49 -8.76
N ALA A 170 16.55 -8.21 -9.85
CA ALA A 170 17.53 -8.63 -10.86
C ALA A 170 18.20 -7.43 -11.54
N ARG A 171 17.45 -6.36 -11.83
CA ARG A 171 18.04 -5.14 -12.43
C ARG A 171 18.93 -4.35 -11.46
N TRP A 172 18.76 -4.51 -10.18
CA TRP A 172 19.51 -3.79 -9.14
C TRP A 172 20.65 -4.60 -8.53
N GLY A 173 20.99 -5.76 -9.10
CA GLY A 173 22.10 -6.59 -8.65
C GLY A 173 21.89 -7.32 -7.32
N TYR A 174 20.64 -7.38 -6.84
CA TYR A 174 20.25 -8.13 -5.63
C TYR A 174 19.77 -9.56 -5.96
N ALA A 175 19.84 -9.98 -7.20
CA ALA A 175 19.53 -11.37 -7.57
C ALA A 175 20.65 -12.28 -7.07
N LYS A 176 20.33 -13.16 -6.11
CA LYS A 176 21.07 -14.39 -5.86
C LYS A 176 20.57 -15.46 -6.79
#